data_0321dc0d86e02a296b9b27ad45f5befa
#
_entry.id   0321dc0d86e02a296b9b27ad45f5befa
#
_cell.length_a   1.000
_cell.length_b   1.000
_cell.length_c   1.000
_cell.angle_alpha   90.00
_cell.angle_beta   90.00
_cell.angle_gamma   90.00
#
_symmetry.space_group_name_H-M   'P 1'
#
loop_
_entity.id
_entity.type
_entity.pdbx_description
1 polymer ?
#
loop_
_entity_poly.entity_id
_entity_poly.type
_entity_poly.pdbx_seq_one_letter_code
_entity_poly.pdbx_strand_id
1 'polypeptide(L)' 'QGNYVASKNGSSYHLPSCPGAKQIKTENKIWFKTKAEAQAAGYKPAGNCPGAQ' A
#
# COMPACT_ATOMS: atom_id res chain seq x y z
N GLN A 1 8.42 -9.82 0.06
CA GLN A 1 7.12 -9.16 0.02
C GLN A 1 6.66 -8.84 1.43
N GLY A 2 5.99 -7.72 1.57
CA GLY A 2 5.45 -7.32 2.85
C GLY A 2 3.96 -7.56 2.93
N ASN A 3 3.36 -7.08 4.02
CA ASN A 3 1.92 -7.19 4.25
C ASN A 3 1.14 -6.01 3.65
N TYR A 4 1.82 -4.98 3.24
CA TYR A 4 1.21 -3.78 2.67
C TYR A 4 1.94 -3.39 1.40
N VAL A 5 1.22 -2.81 0.47
CA VAL A 5 1.79 -2.41 -0.81
C VAL A 5 1.31 -1.01 -1.16
N ALA A 6 2.19 -0.24 -1.77
CA ALA A 6 1.89 1.12 -2.23
C ALA A 6 2.42 1.30 -3.65
N SER A 7 1.87 2.30 -4.34
CA SER A 7 2.37 2.67 -5.66
C SER A 7 3.48 3.70 -5.50
N LYS A 8 4.55 3.56 -6.27
CA LYS A 8 5.62 4.56 -6.32
C LYS A 8 5.09 5.97 -6.53
N ASN A 9 4.08 6.09 -7.37
CA ASN A 9 3.52 7.38 -7.74
C ASN A 9 2.29 7.75 -6.93
N GLY A 10 1.89 6.89 -6.02
CA GLY A 10 0.72 7.12 -5.18
C GLY A 10 1.07 7.69 -3.83
N SER A 11 0.04 7.94 -3.04
CA SER A 11 0.19 8.49 -1.69
C SER A 11 -0.44 7.59 -0.63
N SER A 12 -0.98 6.42 -1.03
CA SER A 12 -1.68 5.53 -0.10
C SER A 12 -1.14 4.12 -0.19
N TYR A 13 -1.20 3.41 0.94
CA TYR A 13 -0.85 2.00 0.96
C TYR A 13 -2.11 1.15 1.09
N HIS A 14 -2.04 -0.08 0.61
CA HIS A 14 -3.17 -1.00 0.58
C HIS A 14 -2.76 -2.37 1.08
N LEU A 15 -3.75 -3.18 1.47
CA LEU A 15 -3.51 -4.61 1.61
C LEU A 15 -3.42 -5.22 0.21
N PRO A 16 -2.60 -6.27 0.02
CA PRO A 16 -2.46 -6.89 -1.30
C PRO A 16 -3.77 -7.42 -1.88
N SER A 17 -4.72 -7.78 -1.00
CA SER A 17 -6.01 -8.30 -1.45
C SER A 17 -7.00 -7.21 -1.84
N CYS A 18 -6.72 -5.96 -1.56
CA CYS A 18 -7.64 -4.87 -1.90
C CYS A 18 -7.59 -4.56 -3.39
N PRO A 19 -8.75 -4.16 -3.99
CA PRO A 19 -8.78 -3.86 -5.43
C PRO A 19 -7.79 -2.79 -5.85
N GLY A 20 -7.58 -1.78 -5.02
CA GLY A 20 -6.62 -0.72 -5.34
C GLY A 20 -5.20 -1.24 -5.50
N ALA A 21 -4.82 -2.23 -4.67
CA ALA A 21 -3.49 -2.81 -4.77
C ALA A 21 -3.33 -3.61 -6.07
N LYS A 22 -4.39 -4.25 -6.51
CA LYS A 22 -4.34 -5.06 -7.74
C LYS A 22 -4.17 -4.21 -8.99
N GLN A 23 -4.52 -2.94 -8.92
CA GLN A 23 -4.37 -2.02 -10.04
C GLN A 23 -2.95 -1.47 -10.17
N ILE A 24 -2.12 -1.66 -9.17
CA ILE A 24 -0.75 -1.17 -9.20
C ILE A 24 0.09 -2.10 -10.06
N LYS A 25 0.83 -1.53 -11.01
CA LYS A 25 1.74 -2.32 -11.84
C LYS A 25 2.85 -2.88 -10.96
N THR A 26 3.28 -4.11 -11.27
CA THR A 26 4.32 -4.78 -10.48
C THR A 26 5.58 -3.93 -10.35
N GLU A 27 5.97 -3.25 -11.42
CA GLU A 27 7.16 -2.40 -11.41
C GLU A 27 7.02 -1.16 -10.53
N ASN A 28 5.77 -0.79 -10.21
CA ASN A 28 5.50 0.38 -9.37
C ASN A 28 5.15 0.01 -7.93
N LYS A 29 5.11 -1.28 -7.61
CA LYS A 29 4.76 -1.72 -6.27
C LYS A 29 5.93 -1.50 -5.31
N ILE A 30 5.60 -0.94 -4.14
CA ILE A 30 6.53 -0.83 -3.03
C ILE A 30 5.91 -1.59 -1.86
N TRP A 31 6.67 -2.50 -1.26
CA TRP A 31 6.17 -3.37 -0.21
C TRP A 31 6.65 -2.91 1.15
N PHE A 32 5.76 -2.97 2.13
CA PHE A 32 6.07 -2.64 3.53
C PHE A 32 5.61 -3.80 4.42
N LYS A 33 6.37 -4.08 5.45
CA LYS A 33 6.02 -5.15 6.39
C LYS A 33 4.93 -4.72 7.36
N THR A 34 4.91 -3.45 7.75
CA THR A 34 3.97 -2.93 8.72
C THR A 34 3.40 -1.59 8.26
N LYS A 35 2.28 -1.21 8.88
CA LYS A 35 1.69 0.11 8.63
C LYS A 35 2.66 1.23 9.02
N ALA A 36 3.40 1.03 10.10
CA ALA A 36 4.35 2.03 10.57
C ALA A 36 5.41 2.31 9.52
N GLU A 37 5.90 1.27 8.84
CA GLU A 37 6.89 1.45 7.77
C GLU A 37 6.32 2.25 6.61
N ALA A 38 5.07 1.94 6.22
CA ALA A 38 4.42 2.67 5.13
C ALA A 38 4.21 4.13 5.50
N GLN A 39 3.79 4.39 6.73
CA GLN A 39 3.56 5.76 7.20
C GLN A 39 4.88 6.53 7.29
N ALA A 40 5.93 5.86 7.72
CA ALA A 40 7.27 6.49 7.79
C ALA A 40 7.77 6.88 6.41
N ALA A 41 7.33 6.15 5.38
CA ALA A 41 7.69 6.47 4.00
C ALA A 41 6.80 7.56 3.39
N GLY A 42 5.83 8.06 4.15
CA GLY A 42 4.97 9.14 3.69
C GLY A 42 3.63 8.70 3.11
N TYR A 43 3.29 7.42 3.22
CA TYR A 43 2.02 6.92 2.71
C TYR A 43 0.93 6.93 3.77
N LYS A 44 -0.31 7.05 3.32
CA LYS A 44 -1.48 7.04 4.19
C LYS A 44 -2.34 5.82 3.90
N PRO A 45 -3.14 5.36 4.88
CA PRO A 45 -4.02 4.22 4.62
C PRO A 45 -5.05 4.56 3.55
N ALA A 46 -5.29 3.61 2.65
CA ALA A 46 -6.28 3.79 1.59
C ALA A 46 -7.69 3.76 2.18
N GLY A 47 -8.51 4.74 1.81
CA GLY A 47 -9.85 4.85 2.35
C GLY A 47 -10.78 3.72 1.94
N ASN A 48 -10.52 3.11 0.79
CA ASN A 48 -11.35 2.03 0.28
C ASN A 48 -10.77 0.65 0.57
N CYS A 49 -9.86 0.56 1.52
CA CYS A 49 -9.26 -0.70 1.91
C CYS A 49 -9.38 -0.84 3.43
N PRO A 50 -10.47 -1.46 3.93
CA PRO A 50 -10.74 -1.50 5.37
C PRO A 50 -9.60 -2.06 6.21
N GLY A 51 -8.89 -3.04 5.68
CA GLY A 51 -7.79 -3.65 6.42
C GLY A 51 -6.55 -2.76 6.55
N ALA A 52 -6.45 -1.71 5.72
CA ALA A 52 -5.32 -0.79 5.75
C ALA A 52 -5.55 0.39 6.69
N GLN A 53 -6.78 0.61 7.07
CA GLN A 53 -7.12 1.74 7.95
C GLN A 53 -6.87 1.46 9.41
#